data_c674ab73f6e29453d67c4b66b8a3acce
#
_entry.id   c674ab73f6e29453d67c4b66b8a3acce
#
_cell.length_a   1.000
_cell.length_b   1.000
_cell.length_c   1.000
_cell.angle_alpha   90.00
_cell.angle_beta   90.00
_cell.angle_gamma   90.00
#
_symmetry.space_group_name_H-M   'P 1'
#
loop_
_entity.id
_entity.type
_entity.pdbx_description
1 polymer ?
#
loop_
_entity_poly.entity_id
_entity_poly.type
_entity_poly.pdbx_seq_one_letter_code
_entity_poly.pdbx_strand_id
1 'polypeptide(L)'
;YYETICGGTGAGPTFNGSDATQSHMTNSRITDPEILEANFPVLLKKFSIRRDCGGQGKYSGGNGVTREITFLEPMVVSILSNCRRISPHGLNGGSSGMRGENILITTDQAITILGSDCELDVKKGDTVKINTPGGGGYGDPLK
;
A
#
# COMPACT_ATOMS: atom_id res chain seq x y z
N TYR A 1 -15.20 -9.79 4.73
CA TYR A 1 -14.86 -8.41 4.34
C TYR A 1 -13.81 -8.39 3.26
N TYR A 2 -13.92 -7.48 2.33
CA TYR A 2 -12.98 -7.26 1.24
C TYR A 2 -12.74 -5.76 1.02
N GLU A 3 -11.51 -5.37 0.80
CA GLU A 3 -11.16 -3.98 0.47
C GLU A 3 -10.04 -3.90 -0.58
N THR A 4 -10.01 -2.82 -1.34
CA THR A 4 -8.91 -2.52 -2.25
C THR A 4 -8.15 -1.30 -1.73
N ILE A 5 -6.88 -1.49 -1.39
CA ILE A 5 -6.03 -0.44 -0.83
C ILE A 5 -5.28 0.26 -1.97
N CYS A 6 -5.39 1.59 -2.04
CA CYS A 6 -4.79 2.41 -3.09
C CYS A 6 -3.25 2.47 -2.99
N GLY A 7 -2.61 2.74 -4.11
CA GLY A 7 -1.18 3.09 -4.20
C GLY A 7 -0.97 4.52 -4.68
N GLY A 8 0.26 4.86 -5.03
CA GLY A 8 0.59 6.09 -5.74
C GLY A 8 0.46 5.89 -7.25
N THR A 9 0.00 6.90 -7.99
CA THR A 9 -0.03 6.85 -9.46
C THR A 9 1.30 7.28 -10.05
N GLY A 10 1.61 6.80 -11.25
CA GLY A 10 2.78 7.25 -12.01
C GLY A 10 2.66 8.70 -12.46
N ALA A 11 3.80 9.37 -12.63
CA ALA A 11 3.88 10.68 -13.26
C ALA A 11 3.82 10.55 -14.79
N GLY A 12 3.50 11.64 -15.46
CA GLY A 12 3.45 11.72 -16.92
C GLY A 12 4.18 12.96 -17.47
N PRO A 13 4.09 13.20 -18.79
CA PRO A 13 4.88 14.24 -19.47
C PRO A 13 4.62 15.67 -18.97
N THR A 14 3.47 15.91 -18.33
CA THR A 14 3.02 17.25 -17.91
C THR A 14 2.48 17.29 -16.50
N PHE A 15 2.54 16.18 -15.73
CA PHE A 15 1.92 16.10 -14.42
C PHE A 15 2.67 15.18 -13.46
N ASN A 16 2.60 15.49 -12.18
CA ASN A 16 3.04 14.60 -11.10
C ASN A 16 2.00 13.50 -10.87
N GLY A 17 2.45 12.35 -10.38
CA GLY A 17 1.56 11.32 -9.85
C GLY A 17 0.80 11.81 -8.62
N SER A 18 -0.38 11.25 -8.40
CA SER A 18 -1.23 11.54 -7.25
C SER A 18 -1.00 10.55 -6.13
N ASP A 19 -0.97 11.05 -4.90
CA ASP A 19 -0.85 10.21 -3.71
C ASP A 19 -2.14 9.46 -3.42
N ALA A 20 -2.02 8.24 -2.94
CA ALA A 20 -3.12 7.47 -2.36
C ALA A 20 -4.38 7.43 -3.24
N THR A 21 -4.23 7.18 -4.54
CA THR A 21 -5.31 7.30 -5.51
C THR A 21 -5.72 5.93 -6.05
N GLN A 22 -7.01 5.65 -6.01
CA GLN A 22 -7.60 4.52 -6.74
C GLN A 22 -7.69 4.89 -8.23
N SER A 23 -7.14 4.05 -9.09
CA SER A 23 -7.08 4.28 -10.53
C SER A 23 -7.53 3.05 -11.32
N HIS A 24 -7.86 3.24 -12.60
CA HIS A 24 -8.30 2.20 -13.51
C HIS A 24 -9.51 1.43 -12.96
N MET A 25 -9.43 0.11 -12.91
CA MET A 25 -10.50 -0.77 -12.47
C MET A 25 -10.69 -0.81 -10.94
N THR A 26 -9.83 -0.15 -10.18
CA THR A 26 -9.89 -0.12 -8.71
C THR A 26 -10.51 1.17 -8.16
N ASN A 27 -11.22 1.92 -8.98
CA ASN A 27 -11.90 3.16 -8.57
C ASN A 27 -13.01 2.89 -7.54
N SER A 28 -12.61 2.60 -6.33
CA SER A 28 -13.47 2.29 -5.19
C SER A 28 -13.11 3.19 -4.01
N ARG A 29 -13.97 3.19 -3.01
CA ARG A 29 -13.69 3.83 -1.72
C ARG A 29 -13.31 2.76 -0.71
N ILE A 30 -12.56 3.15 0.31
CA ILE A 30 -12.26 2.29 1.45
C ILE A 30 -13.32 2.54 2.53
N THR A 31 -13.63 1.51 3.30
CA THR A 31 -14.60 1.60 4.41
C THR A 31 -14.06 2.53 5.49
N ASP A 32 -14.94 3.38 6.00
CA ASP A 32 -14.65 4.24 7.14
C ASP A 32 -14.17 3.41 8.34
N PRO A 33 -13.13 3.86 9.07
CA PRO A 33 -12.59 3.12 10.22
C PRO A 33 -13.60 2.77 11.28
N GLU A 34 -14.49 3.67 11.63
CA GLU A 34 -15.51 3.42 12.67
C GLU A 34 -16.51 2.35 12.24
N ILE A 35 -16.90 2.37 10.96
CA ILE A 35 -17.79 1.34 10.39
C ILE A 35 -17.10 -0.01 10.33
N LEU A 36 -15.82 -0.03 9.95
CA LEU A 36 -15.02 -1.25 9.90
C LEU A 36 -14.93 -1.90 11.28
N GLU A 37 -14.56 -1.13 12.29
CA GLU A 37 -14.39 -1.60 13.67
C GLU A 37 -15.72 -1.97 14.36
N ALA A 38 -16.81 -1.30 13.99
CA ALA A 38 -18.15 -1.65 14.50
C ALA A 38 -18.67 -2.99 13.94
N ASN A 39 -18.30 -3.35 12.72
CA ASN A 39 -18.83 -4.53 12.03
C ASN A 39 -17.90 -5.75 12.11
N PHE A 40 -16.62 -5.56 12.35
CA PHE A 40 -15.63 -6.64 12.35
C PHE A 40 -14.72 -6.55 13.57
N PRO A 41 -14.27 -7.68 14.13
CA PRO A 41 -13.40 -7.70 15.31
C PRO A 41 -11.95 -7.33 14.92
N VAL A 42 -11.76 -6.10 14.46
CA VAL A 42 -10.48 -5.53 14.06
C VAL A 42 -10.31 -4.13 14.61
N LEU A 43 -9.08 -3.66 14.68
CA LEU A 43 -8.72 -2.29 15.03
C LEU A 43 -7.81 -1.70 13.96
N LEU A 44 -8.19 -0.59 13.36
CA LEU A 44 -7.35 0.14 12.42
C LEU A 44 -6.33 1.00 13.18
N LYS A 45 -5.12 0.47 13.35
CA LYS A 45 -4.04 1.20 14.06
C LYS A 45 -3.49 2.37 13.28
N LYS A 46 -3.43 2.25 11.94
CA LYS A 46 -2.83 3.28 11.10
C LYS A 46 -3.41 3.22 9.69
N PHE A 47 -3.71 4.40 9.17
CA PHE A 47 -3.95 4.62 7.76
C PHE A 47 -3.39 5.99 7.38
N SER A 48 -2.30 6.02 6.64
CA SER A 48 -1.58 7.26 6.32
C SER A 48 -0.86 7.17 4.98
N ILE A 49 -0.56 8.32 4.38
CA ILE A 49 0.31 8.38 3.20
C ILE A 49 1.72 7.91 3.59
N ARG A 50 2.26 6.99 2.80
CA ARG A 50 3.64 6.52 2.87
C ARG A 50 4.54 7.51 2.14
N ARG A 51 5.04 8.52 2.84
CA ARG A 51 5.84 9.59 2.25
C ARG A 51 7.13 9.06 1.61
N ASP A 52 7.63 9.79 0.63
CA ASP A 52 8.90 9.56 -0.06
C ASP A 52 9.01 8.19 -0.79
N CYS A 53 7.89 7.58 -1.11
CA CYS A 53 7.87 6.32 -1.85
C CYS A 53 7.59 6.49 -3.36
N GLY A 54 7.20 7.67 -3.81
CA GLY A 54 7.09 8.02 -5.24
C GLY A 54 8.46 8.17 -5.91
N GLY A 55 8.57 7.73 -7.15
CA GLY A 55 9.78 7.89 -7.96
C GLY A 55 10.06 9.36 -8.29
N GLN A 56 11.33 9.75 -8.27
CA GLN A 56 11.77 11.08 -8.59
C GLN A 56 11.91 11.29 -10.10
N GLY A 57 11.77 12.53 -10.57
CA GLY A 57 11.92 12.92 -11.97
C GLY A 57 11.63 14.42 -12.12
N LYS A 58 11.56 14.89 -13.35
CA LYS A 58 11.00 16.23 -13.65
C LYS A 58 9.56 16.34 -13.10
N TYR A 59 8.84 15.23 -13.17
CA TYR A 59 7.55 15.03 -12.51
C TYR A 59 7.68 13.81 -11.60
N SER A 60 7.29 13.96 -10.34
CA SER A 60 7.42 12.92 -9.33
C SER A 60 6.22 11.98 -9.34
N GLY A 61 6.44 10.70 -9.13
CA GLY A 61 5.39 9.72 -8.87
C GLY A 61 4.68 10.00 -7.54
N GLY A 62 3.42 9.59 -7.45
CA GLY A 62 2.61 9.72 -6.24
C GLY A 62 3.01 8.73 -5.16
N ASN A 63 2.72 9.05 -3.92
CA ASN A 63 2.96 8.20 -2.76
C ASN A 63 1.85 7.18 -2.54
N GLY A 64 2.22 5.98 -2.09
CA GLY A 64 1.31 4.97 -1.60
C GLY A 64 0.83 5.25 -0.18
N VAL A 65 0.25 4.23 0.46
CA VAL A 65 -0.25 4.32 1.83
C VAL A 65 0.36 3.22 2.71
N THR A 66 0.36 3.47 4.00
CA THR A 66 0.56 2.48 5.05
C THR A 66 -0.78 2.22 5.73
N ARG A 67 -1.21 0.96 5.78
CA ARG A 67 -2.41 0.52 6.49
C ARG A 67 -2.05 -0.60 7.45
N GLU A 68 -2.38 -0.42 8.73
CA GLU A 68 -2.10 -1.38 9.80
C GLU A 68 -3.41 -1.76 10.48
N ILE A 69 -3.76 -3.05 10.43
CA ILE A 69 -4.95 -3.61 11.05
C ILE A 69 -4.54 -4.65 12.07
N THR A 70 -5.00 -4.48 13.31
CA THR A 70 -4.84 -5.47 14.38
C THR A 70 -6.11 -6.29 14.50
N PHE A 71 -5.96 -7.60 14.62
CA PHE A 71 -7.07 -8.55 14.76
C PHE A 71 -7.41 -8.75 16.22
N LEU A 72 -8.67 -8.61 16.57
CA LEU A 72 -9.18 -8.79 17.95
C LEU A 72 -9.65 -10.22 18.23
N GLU A 73 -9.78 -11.03 17.18
CA GLU A 73 -10.12 -12.45 17.23
C GLU A 73 -9.32 -13.21 16.16
N PRO A 74 -9.17 -14.55 16.29
CA PRO A 74 -8.56 -15.35 15.23
C PRO A 74 -9.40 -15.31 13.95
N MET A 75 -8.75 -15.13 12.80
CA MET A 75 -9.40 -15.15 11.48
C MET A 75 -8.40 -15.49 10.37
N VAL A 76 -8.93 -15.70 9.17
CA VAL A 76 -8.13 -15.89 7.96
C VAL A 76 -8.00 -14.57 7.24
N VAL A 77 -6.77 -14.26 6.82
CA VAL A 77 -6.46 -13.08 6.00
C VAL A 77 -5.91 -13.55 4.66
N SER A 78 -6.53 -13.09 3.59
CA SER A 78 -6.03 -13.32 2.22
C SER A 78 -5.56 -11.99 1.65
N ILE A 79 -4.36 -11.95 1.08
CA ILE A 79 -3.77 -10.79 0.43
C ILE A 79 -3.49 -11.13 -1.03
N LEU A 80 -3.95 -10.26 -1.93
CA LEU A 80 -3.61 -10.28 -3.34
C LEU A 80 -3.09 -8.89 -3.72
N SER A 81 -1.82 -8.80 -4.12
CA SER A 81 -1.18 -7.50 -4.34
C SER A 81 -0.13 -7.53 -5.45
N ASN A 82 0.09 -6.37 -6.07
CA ASN A 82 1.10 -6.16 -7.11
C ASN A 82 2.28 -5.36 -6.59
N CYS A 83 3.35 -5.30 -7.39
CA CYS A 83 4.55 -4.48 -7.12
C CYS A 83 5.21 -4.76 -5.76
N ARG A 84 5.22 -6.03 -5.32
CA ARG A 84 5.95 -6.49 -4.13
C ARG A 84 7.35 -7.01 -4.46
N ARG A 85 7.54 -7.47 -5.69
CA ARG A 85 8.83 -7.97 -6.21
C ARG A 85 9.52 -6.99 -7.13
N ILE A 86 8.74 -6.30 -7.97
CA ILE A 86 9.22 -5.33 -8.96
C ILE A 86 8.68 -3.96 -8.59
N SER A 87 9.55 -2.95 -8.58
CA SER A 87 9.16 -1.56 -8.37
C SER A 87 8.38 -1.00 -9.56
N PRO A 88 7.39 -0.12 -9.35
CA PRO A 88 6.77 0.63 -10.44
C PRO A 88 7.81 1.44 -11.20
N HIS A 89 7.88 1.28 -12.52
CA HIS A 89 8.92 1.91 -13.33
C HIS A 89 8.75 3.43 -13.44
N GLY A 90 9.87 4.15 -13.46
CA GLY A 90 9.92 5.51 -13.98
C GLY A 90 10.04 5.52 -15.51
N LEU A 91 9.65 6.61 -16.13
CA LEU A 91 9.68 6.80 -17.57
C LEU A 91 10.54 8.00 -17.97
N ASN A 92 11.14 7.92 -19.16
CA ASN A 92 11.93 9.01 -19.78
C ASN A 92 13.00 9.62 -18.85
N GLY A 93 13.71 8.80 -18.09
CA GLY A 93 14.75 9.25 -17.15
C GLY A 93 14.27 9.47 -15.71
N GLY A 94 12.98 9.34 -15.43
CA GLY A 94 12.46 9.31 -14.06
C GLY A 94 12.82 8.01 -13.35
N SER A 95 12.95 8.06 -12.02
CA SER A 95 13.23 6.89 -11.20
C SER A 95 12.00 6.05 -10.89
N SER A 96 12.22 4.79 -10.56
CA SER A 96 11.14 3.90 -10.09
C SER A 96 10.60 4.35 -8.73
N GLY A 97 9.30 4.14 -8.49
CA GLY A 97 8.72 4.24 -7.17
C GLY A 97 9.16 3.08 -6.29
N MET A 98 9.05 3.23 -4.97
CA MET A 98 9.31 2.15 -4.03
C MET A 98 8.26 1.04 -4.17
N ARG A 99 8.72 -0.21 -4.11
CA ARG A 99 7.82 -1.36 -4.07
C ARG A 99 6.98 -1.38 -2.78
N GLY A 100 5.84 -2.04 -2.86
CA GLY A 100 5.02 -2.33 -1.68
C GLY A 100 5.58 -3.47 -0.85
N GLU A 101 5.06 -3.60 0.38
CA GLU A 101 5.42 -4.64 1.34
C GLU A 101 4.18 -5.08 2.10
N ASN A 102 4.06 -6.36 2.35
CA ASN A 102 3.04 -6.94 3.22
C ASN A 102 3.77 -7.57 4.42
N ILE A 103 3.37 -7.24 5.62
CA ILE A 103 4.10 -7.60 6.84
C ILE A 103 3.11 -8.11 7.87
N LEU A 104 3.40 -9.27 8.46
CA LEU A 104 2.74 -9.75 9.67
C LEU A 104 3.60 -9.39 10.88
N ILE A 105 2.99 -8.81 11.89
CA ILE A 105 3.58 -8.51 13.21
C ILE A 105 2.76 -9.28 14.23
N THR A 106 3.36 -10.28 14.85
CA THR A 106 2.69 -11.10 15.85
C THR A 106 2.70 -10.44 17.23
N THR A 107 1.93 -10.96 18.16
CA THR A 107 1.83 -10.42 19.53
C THR A 107 3.14 -10.39 20.28
N ASP A 108 4.07 -11.31 20.01
CA ASP A 108 5.44 -11.36 20.54
C ASP A 108 6.42 -10.46 19.76
N GLN A 109 5.91 -9.59 18.90
CA GLN A 109 6.66 -8.65 18.07
C GLN A 109 7.54 -9.30 17.00
N ALA A 110 7.34 -10.57 16.69
CA ALA A 110 8.01 -11.18 15.55
C ALA A 110 7.47 -10.60 14.24
N ILE A 111 8.37 -10.32 13.31
CA ILE A 111 8.07 -9.69 12.02
C ILE A 111 8.30 -10.70 10.91
N THR A 112 7.28 -10.92 10.10
CA THR A 112 7.35 -11.79 8.91
C THR A 112 6.97 -11.00 7.67
N ILE A 113 7.84 -11.00 6.68
CA ILE A 113 7.53 -10.43 5.35
C ILE A 113 6.70 -11.43 4.57
N LEU A 114 5.52 -11.00 4.16
CA LEU A 114 4.58 -11.82 3.39
C LEU A 114 4.80 -11.65 1.88
N GLY A 115 4.35 -12.64 1.12
CA GLY A 115 4.36 -12.59 -0.34
C GLY A 115 3.38 -11.56 -0.94
N SER A 116 3.38 -11.48 -2.27
CA SER A 116 2.41 -10.67 -3.03
C SER A 116 0.99 -11.21 -2.95
N ASP A 117 0.89 -12.51 -2.87
CA ASP A 117 -0.31 -13.31 -2.75
C ASP A 117 -0.10 -14.34 -1.63
N CYS A 118 -0.92 -14.29 -0.63
CA CYS A 118 -0.85 -15.20 0.52
C CYS A 118 -2.21 -15.30 1.23
N GLU A 119 -2.39 -16.43 1.86
CA GLU A 119 -3.45 -16.67 2.83
C GLU A 119 -2.81 -17.11 4.13
N LEU A 120 -3.23 -16.57 5.26
CA LEU A 120 -2.67 -16.87 6.56
C LEU A 120 -3.73 -16.80 7.66
N ASP A 121 -3.54 -17.66 8.66
CA ASP A 121 -4.28 -17.58 9.91
C ASP A 121 -3.63 -16.54 10.83
N VAL A 122 -4.40 -15.58 11.29
CA VAL A 122 -3.99 -14.59 12.28
C VAL A 122 -4.62 -14.90 13.62
N LYS A 123 -3.92 -14.56 14.69
CA LYS A 123 -4.40 -14.70 16.06
C LYS A 123 -4.84 -13.36 16.61
N LYS A 124 -5.57 -13.39 17.71
CA LYS A 124 -5.90 -12.19 18.47
C LYS A 124 -4.64 -11.43 18.85
N GLY A 125 -4.58 -10.16 18.51
CA GLY A 125 -3.46 -9.26 18.77
C GLY A 125 -2.41 -9.17 17.65
N ASP A 126 -2.45 -10.06 16.67
CA ASP A 126 -1.60 -9.95 15.49
C ASP A 126 -1.99 -8.71 14.67
N THR A 127 -1.02 -8.15 13.98
CA THR A 127 -1.22 -6.97 13.12
C THR A 127 -0.71 -7.27 11.72
N VAL A 128 -1.54 -7.02 10.71
CA VAL A 128 -1.09 -6.98 9.32
C VAL A 128 -0.85 -5.53 8.93
N LYS A 129 0.35 -5.26 8.44
CA LYS A 129 0.76 -3.97 7.90
C LYS A 129 0.97 -4.09 6.40
N ILE A 130 0.29 -3.25 5.65
CA ILE A 130 0.39 -3.16 4.20
C ILE A 130 0.95 -1.80 3.83
N ASN A 131 2.12 -1.80 3.23
CA ASN A 131 2.73 -0.65 2.58
C ASN A 131 2.47 -0.76 1.09
N THR A 132 1.65 0.11 0.52
CA THR A 132 1.40 0.09 -0.92
C THR A 132 2.54 0.79 -1.68
N PRO A 133 2.76 0.45 -2.96
CA PRO A 133 3.85 1.03 -3.75
C PRO A 133 3.61 2.51 -4.08
N GLY A 134 4.68 3.25 -4.27
CA GLY A 134 4.64 4.55 -4.93
C GLY A 134 4.59 4.42 -6.45
N GLY A 135 4.14 5.44 -7.14
CA GLY A 135 4.19 5.54 -8.60
C GLY A 135 5.60 5.84 -9.11
N GLY A 136 5.89 5.51 -10.37
CA GLY A 136 7.14 5.90 -11.02
C GLY A 136 7.18 7.39 -11.38
N GLY A 137 8.38 7.99 -11.35
CA GLY A 137 8.62 9.35 -11.81
C GLY A 137 8.71 9.45 -13.34
N TYR A 138 8.65 10.66 -13.87
CA TYR A 138 8.75 10.93 -15.29
C TYR A 138 9.75 12.04 -15.59
N GLY A 139 10.58 11.82 -16.59
CA GLY A 139 11.55 12.79 -17.09
C GLY A 139 12.81 12.91 -16.25
N ASP A 140 13.88 13.38 -16.87
CA ASP A 140 15.15 13.65 -16.21
C ASP A 140 14.99 14.85 -15.26
N PRO A 141 15.29 14.72 -13.96
CA PRO A 141 15.17 15.84 -13.02
C PRO A 141 16.11 17.00 -13.29
N LEU A 142 17.14 16.80 -14.15
CA LEU A 142 18.10 17.82 -14.52
C LEU A 142 17.76 18.54 -15.84
N LYS A 143 16.65 18.17 -16.47
CA LYS A 143 16.13 18.77 -17.70
C LYS A 143 14.69 19.22 -17.49
#